data_b338166b0c464ea3e90af911afbc8386
#
_entry.id   b338166b0c464ea3e90af911afbc8386
#
_cell.length_a   1.000
_cell.length_b   1.000
_cell.length_c   1.000
_cell.angle_alpha   90.00
_cell.angle_beta   90.00
_cell.angle_gamma   90.00
#
_symmetry.space_group_name_H-M   'P 1'
#
loop_
_entity.id
_entity.type
_entity.pdbx_description
1 polymer ?
#
loop_
_entity_poly.entity_id
_entity_poly.type
_entity_poly.pdbx_seq_one_letter_code
_entity_poly.pdbx_strand_id
1 'polypeptide(L)' 'MEATIITERILFKKGRTIICYIDIMPEKIKVRTGKPSDATCISWEYQPNELERAKATATEFFDNYTRI' A
#
# COMPACT_ATOMS: atom_id res chain seq x y z
N MET A 1 23.99 5.44 7.92
CA MET A 1 22.98 4.46 7.54
C MET A 1 21.59 5.09 7.66
N GLU A 2 20.80 4.98 6.61
CA GLU A 2 19.47 5.54 6.63
C GLU A 2 18.47 4.49 7.03
N ALA A 3 17.61 4.84 7.99
CA ALA A 3 16.52 4.00 8.37
C ALA A 3 15.29 4.42 7.56
N THR A 4 14.59 3.46 7.00
CA THR A 4 13.34 3.73 6.33
C THR A 4 12.29 4.03 7.38
N ILE A 5 11.76 5.25 7.35
CA ILE A 5 10.73 5.68 8.29
C ILE A 5 9.40 5.70 7.59
N ILE A 6 8.47 4.89 8.09
CA ILE A 6 7.09 4.90 7.61
C ILE A 6 6.31 5.82 8.52
N THR A 7 5.90 6.98 8.00
CA THR A 7 5.19 7.97 8.79
C THR A 7 3.73 7.60 8.97
N GLU A 8 3.17 6.87 8.00
CA GLU A 8 1.77 6.44 8.08
C GLU A 8 1.60 5.19 7.24
N ARG A 9 0.73 4.29 7.68
CA ARG A 9 0.38 3.10 6.93
C ARG A 9 -1.14 3.00 6.86
N ILE A 10 -1.67 2.94 5.65
CA ILE A 10 -3.11 2.80 5.42
C ILE A 10 -3.38 1.37 4.98
N LEU A 11 -4.19 0.67 5.75
CA LEU A 11 -4.49 -0.74 5.48
C LEU A 11 -5.85 -0.88 4.79
N PHE A 12 -5.90 -1.70 3.75
CA PHE A 12 -7.12 -2.07 3.06
C PHE A 12 -7.43 -3.51 3.45
N LYS A 13 -8.41 -3.68 4.33
CA LYS A 13 -8.70 -4.98 4.91
C LYS A 13 -10.10 -5.44 4.53
N LYS A 14 -10.25 -6.75 4.37
CA LYS A 14 -11.56 -7.39 4.28
C LYS A 14 -11.66 -8.33 5.48
N GLY A 15 -12.50 -7.96 6.45
CA GLY A 15 -12.51 -8.67 7.71
C GLY A 15 -11.19 -8.52 8.43
N ARG A 16 -10.50 -9.61 8.66
CA ARG A 16 -9.21 -9.61 9.33
C ARG A 16 -8.04 -9.73 8.35
N THR A 17 -8.33 -9.85 7.07
CA THR A 17 -7.31 -10.09 6.06
C THR A 17 -6.90 -8.77 5.43
N ILE A 18 -5.60 -8.50 5.42
CA ILE A 18 -5.04 -7.33 4.73
C ILE A 18 -4.90 -7.69 3.27
N ILE A 19 -5.62 -6.96 2.41
CA ILE A 19 -5.59 -7.18 0.97
C ILE A 19 -4.45 -6.38 0.33
N CYS A 20 -4.30 -5.13 0.74
CA CYS A 20 -3.19 -4.30 0.30
C CYS A 20 -3.01 -3.17 1.32
N TYR A 21 -1.93 -2.41 1.18
CA TYR A 21 -1.67 -1.32 2.09
C TYR A 21 -0.80 -0.26 1.42
N ILE A 22 -0.86 0.95 1.96
CA ILE A 22 -0.08 2.08 1.49
C ILE A 22 0.87 2.48 2.61
N ASP A 23 2.16 2.51 2.30
CA ASP A 23 3.18 3.02 3.22
C ASP A 23 3.58 4.42 2.77
N ILE A 24 3.36 5.41 3.62
CA ILE A 24 3.71 6.78 3.33
C ILE A 24 5.03 7.09 4.02
N MET A 25 6.02 7.47 3.21
CA MET A 25 7.35 7.79 3.68
C MET A 25 7.71 9.20 3.23
N PRO A 26 8.69 9.86 3.88
CA PRO A 26 9.06 11.22 3.50
C PRO A 26 9.50 11.37 2.05
N GLU A 27 10.13 10.33 1.50
CA GLU A 27 10.73 10.38 0.17
C GLU A 27 9.87 9.77 -0.92
N LYS A 28 8.90 8.93 -0.55
CA LYS A 28 8.09 8.21 -1.52
C LYS A 28 6.86 7.62 -0.86
N ILE A 29 5.93 7.17 -1.69
CA ILE A 29 4.75 6.44 -1.24
C ILE A 29 4.80 5.08 -1.92
N LYS A 30 4.56 4.02 -1.15
CA LYS A 30 4.64 2.67 -1.68
C LYS A 30 3.31 1.96 -1.45
N VAL A 31 2.72 1.45 -2.52
CA VAL A 31 1.51 0.63 -2.44
C VAL A 31 1.94 -0.82 -2.58
N ARG A 32 1.56 -1.66 -1.64
CA ARG A 32 1.94 -3.06 -1.62
C ARG A 32 0.72 -3.94 -1.46
N THR A 33 0.77 -5.13 -2.08
CA THR A 33 -0.32 -6.10 -1.98
C THR A 33 -0.01 -7.12 -0.89
N GLY A 34 -1.07 -7.76 -0.38
CA GLY A 34 -0.91 -8.76 0.66
C GLY A 34 -0.62 -8.13 2.01
N LYS A 35 -0.16 -8.95 2.96
CA LYS A 35 0.16 -8.46 4.30
C LYS A 35 1.64 -8.09 4.39
N PRO A 36 2.01 -7.22 5.34
CA PRO A 36 3.39 -6.73 5.43
C PRO A 36 4.46 -7.82 5.53
N SER A 37 4.12 -8.99 6.03
CA SER A 37 5.07 -10.09 6.16
C SER A 37 5.16 -10.97 4.91
N ASP A 38 4.38 -10.66 3.89
CA ASP A 38 4.34 -11.48 2.67
C ASP A 38 5.50 -11.12 1.75
N ALA A 39 6.37 -12.10 1.48
CA ALA A 39 7.55 -11.89 0.67
C ALA A 39 7.27 -11.84 -0.83
N THR A 40 6.08 -12.25 -1.26
CA THR A 40 5.73 -12.32 -2.67
C THR A 40 4.82 -11.19 -3.11
N CYS A 41 4.71 -10.13 -2.32
CA CYS A 41 3.83 -9.04 -2.65
C CYS A 41 4.32 -8.25 -3.86
N ILE A 42 3.36 -7.73 -4.63
CA ILE A 42 3.63 -6.80 -5.70
C ILE A 42 3.62 -5.38 -5.11
N SER A 43 4.51 -4.53 -5.57
CA SER A 43 4.55 -3.17 -5.05
C SER A 43 4.66 -2.15 -6.18
N TRP A 44 4.09 -0.96 -5.93
CA TRP A 44 4.17 0.20 -6.81
C TRP A 44 4.71 1.36 -6.00
N GLU A 45 5.56 2.20 -6.61
CA GLU A 45 6.11 3.36 -5.95
C GLU A 45 5.60 4.64 -6.61
N TYR A 46 5.33 5.64 -5.79
CA TYR A 46 4.84 6.94 -6.22
C TYR A 46 5.64 8.04 -5.54
N GLN A 47 5.62 9.22 -6.15
CA GLN A 47 6.23 10.39 -5.53
C GLN A 47 5.40 10.86 -4.33
N PRO A 48 5.99 11.58 -3.37
CA PRO A 48 5.25 12.04 -2.20
C PRO A 48 4.02 12.90 -2.52
N ASN A 49 4.03 13.59 -3.65
CA ASN A 49 2.89 14.43 -4.06
C ASN A 49 1.83 13.67 -4.84
N GLU A 50 1.98 12.36 -4.98
CA GLU A 50 1.06 11.53 -5.74
C GLU A 50 0.20 10.64 -4.85
N LEU A 51 -0.11 11.10 -3.64
CA LEU A 51 -0.88 10.32 -2.69
C LEU A 51 -2.24 9.90 -3.26
N GLU A 52 -2.90 10.81 -3.99
CA GLU A 52 -4.21 10.50 -4.56
C GLU A 52 -4.11 9.37 -5.58
N ARG A 53 -3.03 9.34 -6.36
CA ARG A 53 -2.83 8.25 -7.32
C ARG A 53 -2.57 6.92 -6.60
N ALA A 54 -1.78 6.98 -5.53
CA ALA A 54 -1.51 5.79 -4.73
C ALA A 54 -2.79 5.23 -4.13
N LYS A 55 -3.63 6.11 -3.59
CA LYS A 55 -4.92 5.71 -3.04
C LYS A 55 -5.83 5.10 -4.09
N ALA A 56 -5.85 5.69 -5.30
CA ALA A 56 -6.66 5.16 -6.39
C ALA A 56 -6.20 3.77 -6.79
N THR A 57 -4.88 3.55 -6.88
CA THR A 57 -4.34 2.25 -7.22
C THR A 57 -4.71 1.20 -6.16
N ALA A 58 -4.54 1.54 -4.89
CA ALA A 58 -4.86 0.63 -3.80
C ALA A 58 -6.35 0.30 -3.77
N THR A 59 -7.20 1.31 -3.95
CA THR A 59 -8.64 1.12 -3.96
C THR A 59 -9.06 0.23 -5.11
N GLU A 60 -8.51 0.46 -6.30
CA GLU A 60 -8.83 -0.35 -7.47
C GLU A 60 -8.41 -1.80 -7.26
N PHE A 61 -7.20 -2.02 -6.74
CA PHE A 61 -6.74 -3.37 -6.45
C PHE A 61 -7.65 -4.03 -5.42
N PHE A 62 -7.99 -3.31 -4.36
CA PHE A 62 -8.86 -3.84 -3.30
C PHE A 62 -10.23 -4.22 -3.85
N ASP A 63 -10.83 -3.35 -4.66
CA ASP A 63 -12.15 -3.61 -5.24
C ASP A 63 -12.12 -4.82 -6.16
N ASN A 64 -11.11 -4.92 -7.01
CA ASN A 64 -10.99 -6.05 -7.94
C ASN A 64 -10.75 -7.35 -7.19
N TYR A 65 -9.92 -7.33 -6.15
CA TYR A 65 -9.60 -8.53 -5.40
C TYR A 65 -10.81 -9.02 -4.59
N THR A 66 -11.62 -8.10 -4.08
CA THR A 66 -12.76 -8.45 -3.24
C THR A 66 -14.05 -8.64 -4.02
N ARG A 67 -14.03 -8.38 -5.32
CA ARG A 67 -15.19 -8.56 -6.18
C ARG A 67 -15.32 -10.03 -6.57
N ILE A 68 -16.18 -10.72 -5.89
CA ILE A 68 -16.45 -12.14 -6.21
C ILE A 68 -17.94 -12.34 -6.21
#